data_241c7df423b8c0e49858e90547160c81
#
_entry.id   241c7df423b8c0e49858e90547160c81
#
_cell.length_a   1.000
_cell.length_b   1.000
_cell.length_c   1.000
_cell.angle_alpha   90.00
_cell.angle_beta   90.00
_cell.angle_gamma   90.00
#
_symmetry.space_group_name_H-M   'P 1'
#
loop_
_entity.id
_entity.type
_entity.pdbx_description
1 polymer ?
#
loop_
_entity_poly.entity_id
_entity_poly.type
_entity_poly.pdbx_seq_one_letter_code
_entity_poly.pdbx_strand_id
1 'polypeptide(L)'
;MNQFILDAGGAVLILVFAVIFLFITVVVEGLIMWVMKYNNAGKSFLDALIINLVSMAAGYLLTLVSGRPFDLDNLSDFLILYIITFVIEFIVLYFLNRKLPVQKTLLTAIVINIVSYLILYCFRFF
;
A
#
# COMPACT_ATOMS: atom_id res chain seq x y z
N MET A 1 -32.95 13.49 0.64
CA MET A 1 -32.22 13.85 -0.61
C MET A 1 -30.86 14.50 -0.33
N ASN A 2 -30.79 15.49 0.56
CA ASN A 2 -29.53 16.17 0.90
C ASN A 2 -28.48 15.23 1.52
N GLN A 3 -28.89 14.31 2.37
CA GLN A 3 -27.99 13.34 3.01
C GLN A 3 -27.39 12.37 1.98
N PHE A 4 -28.19 11.89 1.03
CA PHE A 4 -27.71 11.03 -0.06
C PHE A 4 -26.68 11.74 -0.94
N ILE A 5 -26.86 13.03 -1.23
CA ILE A 5 -25.91 13.83 -2.02
C ILE A 5 -24.62 14.04 -1.24
N LEU A 6 -24.71 14.29 0.07
CA LEU A 6 -23.55 14.42 0.96
C LEU A 6 -22.77 13.10 1.07
N ASP A 7 -23.48 11.97 1.21
CA ASP A 7 -22.89 10.64 1.28
C ASP A 7 -22.21 10.24 -0.04
N ALA A 8 -22.85 10.55 -1.17
CA ALA A 8 -22.27 10.32 -2.49
C ALA A 8 -21.04 11.21 -2.74
N GLY A 9 -21.09 12.48 -2.36
CA GLY A 9 -19.97 13.41 -2.44
C GLY A 9 -18.80 12.98 -1.56
N GLY A 10 -19.07 12.50 -0.36
CA GLY A 10 -18.08 11.94 0.55
C GLY A 10 -17.42 10.69 -0.02
N ALA A 11 -18.17 9.77 -0.59
CA ALA A 11 -17.65 8.56 -1.22
C ALA A 11 -16.75 8.89 -2.42
N VAL A 12 -17.14 9.85 -3.26
CA VAL A 12 -16.31 10.31 -4.40
C VAL A 12 -15.01 10.92 -3.90
N LEU A 13 -15.07 11.74 -2.85
CA LEU A 13 -13.87 12.36 -2.27
C LEU A 13 -12.90 11.31 -1.73
N ILE A 14 -13.40 10.32 -0.99
CA ILE A 14 -12.59 9.20 -0.47
C ILE A 14 -11.93 8.43 -1.63
N LEU A 15 -12.68 8.16 -2.70
CA LEU A 15 -12.15 7.48 -3.87
C LEU A 15 -11.03 8.30 -4.54
N VAL A 16 -11.21 9.60 -4.70
CA VAL A 16 -10.19 10.49 -5.27
C VAL A 16 -8.92 10.47 -4.43
N PHE A 17 -9.03 10.59 -3.10
CA PHE A 17 -7.87 10.49 -2.21
C PHE A 17 -7.19 9.12 -2.29
N ALA A 18 -7.95 8.03 -2.36
CA ALA A 18 -7.40 6.68 -2.49
C ALA A 18 -6.62 6.51 -3.80
N VAL A 19 -7.13 7.04 -4.91
CA VAL A 19 -6.43 7.01 -6.21
C VAL A 19 -5.16 7.85 -6.19
N ILE A 20 -5.21 9.06 -5.62
CA ILE A 20 -4.03 9.93 -5.47
C ILE A 20 -2.98 9.24 -4.60
N PHE A 21 -3.38 8.68 -3.47
CA PHE A 21 -2.48 7.97 -2.57
C PHE A 21 -1.84 6.75 -3.26
N LEU A 22 -2.64 5.95 -3.96
CA LEU A 22 -2.15 4.82 -4.75
C LEU A 22 -1.12 5.28 -5.79
N PHE A 23 -1.39 6.35 -6.52
CA PHE A 23 -0.46 6.89 -7.51
C PHE A 23 0.87 7.30 -6.88
N ILE A 24 0.82 8.03 -5.76
CA ILE A 24 2.02 8.48 -5.03
C ILE A 24 2.83 7.29 -4.54
N THR A 25 2.19 6.31 -3.92
CA THR A 25 2.89 5.12 -3.40
C THR A 25 3.51 4.30 -4.53
N VAL A 26 2.82 4.08 -5.63
CA VAL A 26 3.35 3.36 -6.80
C VAL A 26 4.56 4.06 -7.38
N VAL A 27 4.52 5.39 -7.52
CA VAL A 27 5.65 6.17 -8.03
C VAL A 27 6.85 6.06 -7.08
N VAL A 28 6.65 6.28 -5.80
CA VAL A 28 7.73 6.25 -4.81
C VAL A 28 8.34 4.84 -4.68
N GLU A 29 7.51 3.82 -4.54
CA GLU A 29 7.99 2.44 -4.41
C GLU A 29 8.65 1.95 -5.70
N GLY A 30 8.08 2.28 -6.85
CA GLY A 30 8.68 1.95 -8.15
C GLY A 30 10.05 2.61 -8.32
N LEU A 31 10.20 3.88 -7.92
CA LEU A 31 11.48 4.58 -7.93
C LEU A 31 12.49 3.92 -6.97
N ILE A 32 12.08 3.57 -5.75
CA ILE A 32 12.94 2.90 -4.78
C ILE A 32 13.42 1.56 -5.34
N MET A 33 12.52 0.74 -5.85
CA MET A 33 12.88 -0.56 -6.44
C MET A 33 13.84 -0.40 -7.62
N TRP A 34 13.63 0.60 -8.45
CA TRP A 34 14.53 0.88 -9.56
C TRP A 34 15.92 1.35 -9.10
N VAL A 35 15.98 2.30 -8.16
CA VAL A 35 17.24 2.80 -7.59
C VAL A 35 18.00 1.70 -6.84
N MET A 36 17.29 0.82 -6.14
CA MET A 36 17.88 -0.37 -5.49
C MET A 36 18.30 -1.45 -6.49
N LYS A 37 18.10 -1.23 -7.77
CA LYS A 37 18.39 -2.21 -8.83
C LYS A 37 17.67 -3.55 -8.60
N TYR A 38 16.47 -3.49 -8.04
CA TYR A 38 15.64 -4.67 -7.82
C TYR A 38 15.17 -5.24 -9.16
N ASN A 39 14.71 -4.37 -10.06
CA ASN A 39 14.34 -4.68 -11.43
C ASN A 39 14.59 -3.48 -12.35
N ASN A 40 14.35 -3.65 -13.67
CA ASN A 40 14.31 -2.51 -14.57
C ASN A 40 13.16 -1.55 -14.21
N ALA A 41 13.20 -0.33 -14.73
CA ALA A 41 12.22 0.70 -14.38
C ALA A 41 10.77 0.25 -14.65
N GLY A 42 10.47 -0.24 -15.83
CA GLY A 42 9.12 -0.64 -16.22
C GLY A 42 8.55 -1.73 -15.32
N LYS A 43 9.34 -2.77 -15.03
CA LYS A 43 8.92 -3.85 -14.13
C LYS A 43 8.80 -3.39 -12.69
N SER A 44 9.68 -2.52 -12.21
CA SER A 44 9.61 -1.97 -10.86
C SER A 44 8.31 -1.20 -10.62
N PHE A 45 7.90 -0.34 -11.55
CA PHE A 45 6.62 0.36 -11.45
C PHE A 45 5.40 -0.57 -11.58
N LEU A 46 5.47 -1.57 -12.46
CA LEU A 46 4.41 -2.56 -12.57
C LEU A 46 4.27 -3.41 -11.31
N ASP A 47 5.37 -3.87 -10.75
CA ASP A 47 5.38 -4.63 -9.49
C ASP A 47 4.83 -3.77 -8.34
N ALA A 48 5.24 -2.48 -8.26
CA ALA A 48 4.70 -1.55 -7.28
C ALA A 48 3.18 -1.39 -7.41
N LEU A 49 2.67 -1.26 -8.63
CA LEU A 49 1.22 -1.19 -8.86
C LEU A 49 0.51 -2.46 -8.39
N ILE A 50 1.02 -3.64 -8.75
CA ILE A 50 0.41 -4.93 -8.39
C ILE A 50 0.39 -5.12 -6.88
N ILE A 51 1.52 -4.91 -6.18
CA ILE A 51 1.58 -5.11 -4.73
C ILE A 51 0.65 -4.15 -3.99
N ASN A 52 0.55 -2.90 -4.42
CA ASN A 52 -0.34 -1.92 -3.80
C ASN A 52 -1.82 -2.27 -4.04
N LEU A 53 -2.19 -2.71 -5.23
CA LEU A 53 -3.56 -3.14 -5.51
C LEU A 53 -3.94 -4.38 -4.68
N VAL A 54 -3.05 -5.35 -4.54
CA VAL A 54 -3.28 -6.55 -3.72
C VAL A 54 -3.38 -6.19 -2.24
N SER A 55 -2.50 -5.34 -1.71
CA SER A 55 -2.56 -4.93 -0.31
C SER A 55 -3.77 -4.07 0.00
N MET A 56 -4.21 -3.21 -0.91
CA MET A 56 -5.47 -2.46 -0.76
C MET A 56 -6.68 -3.40 -0.70
N ALA A 57 -6.76 -4.38 -1.61
CA ALA A 57 -7.82 -5.38 -1.60
C ALA A 57 -7.82 -6.20 -0.30
N ALA A 58 -6.65 -6.62 0.17
CA ALA A 58 -6.50 -7.34 1.43
C ALA A 58 -6.91 -6.50 2.64
N GLY A 59 -6.55 -5.22 2.67
CA GLY A 59 -6.97 -4.28 3.71
C GLY A 59 -8.49 -4.09 3.75
N TYR A 60 -9.11 -3.99 2.59
CA TYR A 60 -10.57 -3.93 2.49
C TYR A 60 -11.24 -5.21 3.01
N LEU A 61 -10.75 -6.38 2.58
CA LEU A 61 -11.26 -7.66 3.06
C LEU A 61 -11.09 -7.81 4.58
N LEU A 62 -9.95 -7.38 5.11
CA LEU A 62 -9.70 -7.40 6.55
C LEU A 62 -10.69 -6.53 7.31
N THR A 63 -11.01 -5.35 6.81
CA THR A 63 -12.04 -4.46 7.37
C THR A 63 -13.41 -5.14 7.37
N LEU A 64 -13.78 -5.82 6.29
CA LEU A 64 -15.05 -6.54 6.20
C LEU A 64 -15.12 -7.69 7.22
N VAL A 65 -14.06 -8.47 7.35
CA VAL A 65 -14.00 -9.62 8.26
C VAL A 65 -13.97 -9.18 9.72
N SER A 66 -13.24 -8.11 10.04
CA SER A 66 -13.17 -7.57 11.41
C SER A 66 -14.46 -6.87 11.86
N GLY A 67 -15.30 -6.49 10.91
CA GLY A 67 -16.55 -5.77 11.18
C GLY A 67 -16.36 -4.31 11.64
N ARG A 68 -15.14 -3.80 11.59
CA ARG A 68 -14.83 -2.41 11.94
C ARG A 68 -13.69 -1.86 11.09
N PRO A 69 -13.65 -0.56 10.84
CA PRO A 69 -12.47 0.06 10.22
C PRO A 69 -11.28 0.03 11.18
N PHE A 70 -10.08 -0.02 10.64
CA PHE A 70 -8.85 0.14 11.40
C PHE A 70 -8.59 1.63 11.67
N ASP A 71 -8.23 1.94 12.89
CA ASP A 71 -7.92 3.29 13.33
C ASP A 71 -6.40 3.53 13.25
N LEU A 72 -5.98 4.35 12.31
CA LEU A 72 -4.57 4.69 12.11
C LEU A 72 -3.97 5.52 13.26
N ASP A 73 -4.80 6.09 14.12
CA ASP A 73 -4.37 6.79 15.33
C ASP A 73 -4.10 5.83 16.49
N ASN A 74 -4.63 4.61 16.41
CA ASN A 74 -4.36 3.55 17.35
C ASN A 74 -3.09 2.80 16.94
N LEU A 75 -2.06 2.85 17.79
CA LEU A 75 -0.78 2.19 17.51
C LEU A 75 -0.92 0.69 17.22
N SER A 76 -1.81 0.01 17.92
CA SER A 76 -2.05 -1.43 17.72
C SER A 76 -2.63 -1.72 16.34
N ASP A 77 -3.65 -0.98 15.93
CA ASP A 77 -4.25 -1.11 14.60
C ASP A 77 -3.24 -0.75 13.49
N PHE A 78 -2.47 0.31 13.70
CA PHE A 78 -1.40 0.72 12.77
C PHE A 78 -0.35 -0.37 12.58
N LEU A 79 0.13 -0.97 13.68
CA LEU A 79 1.14 -2.04 13.62
C LEU A 79 0.58 -3.31 12.97
N ILE A 80 -0.67 -3.67 13.25
CA ILE A 80 -1.33 -4.82 12.62
C ILE A 80 -1.41 -4.63 11.11
N LEU A 81 -1.87 -3.47 10.66
CA LEU A 81 -1.94 -3.14 9.24
C LEU A 81 -0.56 -3.16 8.59
N TYR A 82 0.44 -2.57 9.23
CA TYR A 82 1.81 -2.56 8.74
C TYR A 82 2.35 -3.98 8.52
N ILE A 83 2.21 -4.84 9.53
CA ILE A 83 2.71 -6.22 9.46
C ILE A 83 1.99 -7.00 8.36
N ILE A 84 0.66 -6.89 8.29
CA ILE A 84 -0.13 -7.59 7.28
C ILE A 84 0.23 -7.13 5.88
N THR A 85 0.31 -5.82 5.65
CA THR A 85 0.70 -5.22 4.38
C THR A 85 2.10 -5.68 3.97
N PHE A 86 3.06 -5.61 4.89
CA PHE A 86 4.43 -6.07 4.66
C PHE A 86 4.49 -7.53 4.22
N VAL A 87 3.81 -8.42 4.94
CA VAL A 87 3.80 -9.87 4.63
C VAL A 87 3.18 -10.12 3.26
N ILE A 88 2.06 -9.48 2.96
CA ILE A 88 1.38 -9.62 1.66
C ILE A 88 2.29 -9.14 0.52
N GLU A 89 2.84 -7.97 0.65
CA GLU A 89 3.71 -7.38 -0.39
C GLU A 89 4.99 -8.19 -0.59
N PHE A 90 5.60 -8.68 0.50
CA PHE A 90 6.75 -9.58 0.40
C PHE A 90 6.40 -10.85 -0.37
N ILE A 91 5.28 -11.50 -0.04
CA ILE A 91 4.84 -12.72 -0.71
C ILE A 91 4.59 -12.47 -2.19
N VAL A 92 3.87 -11.39 -2.52
CA VAL A 92 3.55 -11.05 -3.91
C VAL A 92 4.83 -10.73 -4.70
N LEU A 93 5.73 -9.92 -4.15
CA LEU A 93 7.03 -9.62 -4.76
C LEU A 93 7.86 -10.88 -4.99
N TYR A 94 7.87 -11.78 -4.02
CA TYR A 94 8.55 -13.07 -4.16
C TYR A 94 8.00 -13.86 -5.35
N PHE A 95 6.69 -13.96 -5.49
CA PHE A 95 6.08 -14.69 -6.60
C PHE A 95 6.29 -13.99 -7.96
N LEU A 96 6.30 -12.68 -8.00
CA LEU A 96 6.57 -11.91 -9.22
C LEU A 96 8.03 -12.00 -9.67
N ASN A 97 8.96 -12.25 -8.74
CA ASN A 97 10.41 -12.19 -8.97
C ASN A 97 11.14 -13.42 -8.40
N ARG A 98 10.65 -14.62 -8.71
CA ARG A 98 11.22 -15.90 -8.20
C ARG A 98 12.68 -16.12 -8.54
N LYS A 99 13.19 -15.45 -9.58
CA LYS A 99 14.58 -15.57 -10.01
C LYS A 99 15.55 -14.74 -9.15
N LEU A 100 15.04 -13.80 -8.38
CA LEU A 100 15.85 -12.96 -7.50
C LEU A 100 16.10 -13.64 -6.16
N PRO A 101 17.24 -13.35 -5.50
CA PRO A 101 17.50 -13.85 -4.15
C PRO A 101 16.43 -13.40 -3.16
N VAL A 102 16.02 -14.29 -2.26
CA VAL A 102 15.00 -14.00 -1.24
C VAL A 102 15.39 -12.81 -0.36
N GLN A 103 16.68 -12.71 0.01
CA GLN A 103 17.18 -11.59 0.81
C GLN A 103 16.99 -10.23 0.10
N LYS A 104 17.18 -10.19 -1.22
CA LYS A 104 16.98 -8.97 -1.99
C LYS A 104 15.50 -8.56 -2.02
N THR A 105 14.60 -9.52 -2.19
CA THR A 105 13.15 -9.31 -2.13
C THR A 105 12.72 -8.85 -0.74
N LEU A 106 13.23 -9.50 0.31
CA LEU A 106 12.94 -9.14 1.70
C LEU A 106 13.40 -7.71 2.02
N LEU A 107 14.63 -7.36 1.68
CA LEU A 107 15.16 -6.01 1.89
C LEU A 107 14.34 -4.96 1.14
N THR A 108 14.00 -5.23 -0.10
CA THR A 108 13.17 -4.34 -0.93
C THR A 108 11.79 -4.15 -0.30
N ALA A 109 11.13 -5.22 0.13
CA ALA A 109 9.84 -5.15 0.80
C ALA A 109 9.91 -4.34 2.11
N ILE A 110 10.96 -4.50 2.90
CA ILE A 110 11.18 -3.71 4.13
C ILE A 110 11.27 -2.22 3.79
N VAL A 111 12.12 -1.85 2.84
CA VAL A 111 12.38 -0.44 2.49
C VAL A 111 11.13 0.24 1.93
N ILE A 112 10.47 -0.39 0.95
CA ILE A 112 9.27 0.20 0.34
C ILE A 112 8.14 0.36 1.35
N ASN A 113 7.92 -0.62 2.22
CA ASN A 113 6.88 -0.52 3.26
C ASN A 113 7.17 0.56 4.29
N ILE A 114 8.42 0.69 4.75
CA ILE A 114 8.79 1.78 5.67
C ILE A 114 8.48 3.13 5.03
N VAL A 115 8.88 3.34 3.78
CA VAL A 115 8.67 4.62 3.10
C VAL A 115 7.18 4.89 2.85
N SER A 116 6.41 3.89 2.41
CA SER A 116 4.97 4.02 2.19
C SER A 116 4.22 4.37 3.46
N TYR A 117 4.56 3.73 4.58
CA TYR A 117 3.95 4.04 5.87
C TYR A 117 4.38 5.40 6.44
N LEU A 118 5.60 5.85 6.16
CA LEU A 118 6.01 7.22 6.47
C LEU A 118 5.19 8.25 5.66
N ILE A 119 4.94 7.99 4.39
CA ILE A 119 4.09 8.83 3.56
C ILE A 119 2.67 8.86 4.12
N LEU A 120 2.09 7.70 4.44
CA LEU A 120 0.76 7.61 5.05
C LEU A 120 0.69 8.39 6.36
N TYR A 121 1.71 8.28 7.20
CA TYR A 121 1.81 9.02 8.45
C TYR A 121 1.85 10.53 8.22
N CYS A 122 2.61 10.99 7.22
CA CYS A 122 2.67 12.41 6.87
C CYS A 122 1.32 12.93 6.35
N PHE A 123 0.63 12.16 5.51
CA PHE A 123 -0.69 12.54 4.98
C PHE A 123 -1.76 12.72 6.07
N ARG A 124 -1.60 12.08 7.20
CA ARG A 124 -2.48 12.21 8.36
C ARG A 124 -2.57 13.64 8.91
N PHE A 125 -1.54 14.47 8.67
CA PHE A 125 -1.50 15.86 9.13
C PHE A 125 -2.09 16.87 8.12
N PHE A 126 -2.51 16.41 6.98
CA PHE A 126 -3.14 17.20 5.93
C PHE A 126 -4.58 16.80 5.72
#